data_68b9132f13831d5d22d942aaf1e60ddf
#
_entry.id   68b9132f13831d5d22d942aaf1e60ddf
#
_cell.length_a   1.000
_cell.length_b   1.000
_cell.length_c   1.000
_cell.angle_alpha   90.00
_cell.angle_beta   90.00
_cell.angle_gamma   90.00
#
_symmetry.space_group_name_H-M   'P 1'
#
loop_
_entity.id
_entity.type
_entity.pdbx_description
1 polymer ?
#
loop_
_entity_poly.entity_id
_entity_poly.type
_entity_poly.pdbx_seq_one_letter_code
_entity_poly.pdbx_strand_id
1 'polypeptide(L)'
;MSSHPLRHLARWSLALALAVCATTSIAQPADASANRIRLGSASDVTRTAWNGPAYTMNGSGGVVTASMSAALDDIRGGSGSLDVVVLAASAPTSGSETPECDTIVPLTGVNSCTTWTLTSADDGNNTQVNTDVRNAEFVYFAGGDQCRYAAWKGTALEASVESVVAKGGGSGGGSAGLHINSPIVYDACNGSITSSEALANPYDRYISFTTDMFAWPNYQNTINDSHFVTRDRMGRTMAFVARAIKDGLSSGGAAWGFGIEEGGSLLIDASGHGTLYGKDAYVVLGDHQPEQARANTPLTFRDYKIWHIAPGQSYDFADRPTCDYYLRSVVDGTPDSNLYNGTPQTSCGTHSGSSFTEAEPNDSVSTANDTTALGAPLAITGSMKSTSDRDYYKVALASGQTLSLACSIPSAYDADLYLMDSAGSALERSTSDGAGADESLAFTRTAAGGGSYLIDLEAYSGSGTQPYDCTVTKS
;
A
#
# COMPACT_ATOMS: atom_id res chain seq x y z
N MET A 1 -91.20 16.60 27.91
CA MET A 1 -91.84 17.27 26.80
C MET A 1 -90.80 17.30 25.69
N SER A 2 -90.91 16.38 24.79
CA SER A 2 -91.35 16.49 23.39
C SER A 2 -90.51 17.50 22.65
N SER A 3 -89.75 17.19 21.66
CA SER A 3 -90.10 16.58 20.38
C SER A 3 -88.89 16.30 19.50
N HIS A 4 -88.95 15.22 18.80
CA HIS A 4 -88.12 14.83 17.62
C HIS A 4 -88.58 15.62 16.36
N PRO A 5 -88.05 15.27 15.16
CA PRO A 5 -86.71 15.24 14.52
C PRO A 5 -86.73 15.93 13.11
N LEU A 6 -85.64 15.99 12.42
CA LEU A 6 -85.66 15.98 10.95
C LEU A 6 -84.34 15.49 10.37
N ARG A 7 -84.46 14.47 9.56
CA ARG A 7 -83.42 13.86 8.74
C ARG A 7 -83.10 14.78 7.58
N HIS A 8 -81.82 15.02 7.28
CA HIS A 8 -81.39 15.47 5.96
C HIS A 8 -80.37 14.50 5.38
N LEU A 9 -80.69 13.97 4.23
CA LEU A 9 -79.90 13.13 3.35
C LEU A 9 -78.73 13.97 2.79
N ALA A 10 -77.54 13.58 3.08
CA ALA A 10 -76.34 14.13 2.45
C ALA A 10 -76.00 13.29 1.18
N ARG A 11 -76.03 13.94 0.03
CA ARG A 11 -75.56 13.40 -1.25
C ARG A 11 -74.06 13.27 -1.24
N TRP A 12 -73.52 12.11 -1.58
CA TRP A 12 -72.13 11.85 -1.79
C TRP A 12 -71.78 12.32 -3.21
N SER A 13 -70.98 13.37 -3.31
CA SER A 13 -70.34 13.77 -4.56
C SER A 13 -68.93 13.16 -4.62
N LEU A 14 -68.74 12.23 -5.55
CA LEU A 14 -67.45 11.59 -5.81
C LEU A 14 -66.56 12.62 -6.57
N ALA A 15 -65.62 13.24 -5.87
CA ALA A 15 -64.58 14.06 -6.48
C ALA A 15 -63.40 13.15 -6.89
N LEU A 16 -63.23 12.98 -8.19
CA LEU A 16 -62.12 12.28 -8.80
C LEU A 16 -60.90 13.22 -8.71
N ALA A 17 -59.98 12.97 -7.77
CA ALA A 17 -58.74 13.68 -7.67
C ALA A 17 -57.73 13.09 -8.70
N LEU A 18 -57.46 13.79 -9.80
CA LEU A 18 -56.33 13.52 -10.68
C LEU A 18 -55.04 13.85 -9.88
N ALA A 19 -54.32 12.83 -9.49
CA ALA A 19 -52.94 12.99 -9.02
C ALA A 19 -52.06 13.27 -10.21
N VAL A 20 -51.67 14.53 -10.42
CA VAL A 20 -50.58 14.94 -11.32
C VAL A 20 -49.28 14.49 -10.65
N CYS A 21 -48.70 13.38 -11.09
CA CYS A 21 -47.34 12.98 -10.75
C CYS A 21 -46.40 14.00 -11.40
N ALA A 22 -46.00 15.02 -10.67
CA ALA A 22 -44.87 15.88 -11.06
C ALA A 22 -43.61 15.00 -10.95
N THR A 23 -43.14 14.49 -12.07
CA THR A 23 -41.77 13.96 -12.20
C THR A 23 -40.84 15.14 -12.03
N THR A 24 -40.35 15.38 -10.81
CA THR A 24 -39.16 16.19 -10.59
C THR A 24 -38.01 15.45 -11.27
N SER A 25 -37.66 15.86 -12.47
CA SER A 25 -36.37 15.57 -13.06
C SER A 25 -35.34 16.13 -12.08
N ILE A 26 -34.71 15.26 -11.28
CA ILE A 26 -33.49 15.62 -10.60
C ILE A 26 -32.51 15.86 -11.75
N ALA A 27 -32.20 17.13 -12.01
CA ALA A 27 -31.13 17.49 -12.91
C ALA A 27 -29.87 16.77 -12.39
N GLN A 28 -29.37 15.79 -13.13
CA GLN A 28 -28.04 15.27 -12.90
C GLN A 28 -27.11 16.50 -12.87
N PRO A 29 -26.25 16.64 -11.83
CA PRO A 29 -25.26 17.70 -11.85
C PRO A 29 -24.53 17.57 -13.19
N ALA A 30 -24.37 18.69 -13.89
CA ALA A 30 -23.58 18.73 -15.10
C ALA A 30 -22.23 18.07 -14.77
N ASP A 31 -21.83 17.05 -15.53
CA ASP A 31 -20.51 16.43 -15.44
C ASP A 31 -19.48 17.51 -15.73
N ALA A 32 -19.06 18.22 -14.69
CA ALA A 32 -18.19 19.36 -14.79
C ALA A 32 -16.75 18.86 -14.84
N SER A 33 -15.99 19.38 -15.75
CA SER A 33 -14.53 19.42 -15.80
C SER A 33 -13.75 18.16 -16.21
N ALA A 34 -14.29 16.96 -16.11
CA ALA A 34 -13.59 15.74 -16.53
C ALA A 34 -13.51 15.65 -18.07
N ASN A 35 -12.28 15.62 -18.60
CA ASN A 35 -12.04 15.44 -20.03
C ASN A 35 -11.53 14.04 -20.33
N ARG A 36 -12.09 13.39 -21.36
CA ARG A 36 -11.80 12.00 -21.76
C ARG A 36 -11.25 11.93 -23.19
N ILE A 37 -10.07 11.36 -23.33
CA ILE A 37 -9.48 11.06 -24.63
C ILE A 37 -9.05 9.58 -24.63
N ARG A 38 -9.61 8.78 -25.56
CA ARG A 38 -9.27 7.36 -25.74
C ARG A 38 -8.52 7.16 -27.05
N LEU A 39 -7.39 6.48 -26.97
CA LEU A 39 -6.60 6.01 -28.09
C LEU A 39 -6.72 4.48 -28.21
N GLY A 40 -6.63 3.94 -29.42
CA GLY A 40 -6.75 2.51 -29.68
C GLY A 40 -8.20 2.05 -29.90
N SER A 41 -8.53 0.84 -29.46
CA SER A 41 -9.85 0.21 -29.67
C SER A 41 -10.96 0.91 -28.88
N ALA A 42 -12.14 1.03 -29.47
CA ALA A 42 -13.33 1.49 -28.77
C ALA A 42 -13.99 0.39 -27.89
N SER A 43 -13.65 -0.88 -28.14
CA SER A 43 -14.19 -2.02 -27.41
C SER A 43 -13.27 -2.38 -26.24
N ASP A 44 -13.84 -2.62 -25.07
CA ASP A 44 -13.11 -3.07 -23.90
C ASP A 44 -12.75 -4.56 -24.01
N VAL A 45 -11.64 -4.94 -23.38
CA VAL A 45 -11.23 -6.34 -23.24
C VAL A 45 -12.14 -7.04 -22.22
N THR A 46 -12.60 -8.25 -22.54
CA THR A 46 -13.51 -9.02 -21.71
C THR A 46 -12.82 -10.25 -21.12
N ARG A 47 -11.85 -10.07 -20.27
CA ARG A 47 -11.19 -11.15 -19.52
C ARG A 47 -11.53 -11.05 -18.04
N THR A 48 -11.80 -12.17 -17.38
CA THR A 48 -12.31 -12.19 -16.00
C THR A 48 -11.24 -12.37 -14.94
N ALA A 49 -10.03 -12.80 -15.31
CA ALA A 49 -8.92 -13.01 -14.38
C ALA A 49 -7.58 -12.60 -15.03
N TRP A 50 -6.72 -11.99 -14.25
CA TRP A 50 -5.41 -11.48 -14.64
C TRP A 50 -4.33 -12.04 -13.72
N ASN A 51 -3.06 -12.02 -14.15
CA ASN A 51 -1.97 -12.68 -13.43
C ASN A 51 -1.17 -11.75 -12.52
N GLY A 52 -1.50 -10.44 -12.48
CA GLY A 52 -0.91 -9.51 -11.53
C GLY A 52 -1.38 -9.76 -10.08
N PRO A 53 -1.20 -8.79 -9.18
CA PRO A 53 -0.94 -7.38 -9.52
C PRO A 53 0.50 -7.10 -9.95
N ALA A 54 0.67 -6.02 -10.72
CA ALA A 54 1.97 -5.46 -11.02
C ALA A 54 1.94 -3.93 -10.86
N TYR A 55 3.05 -3.35 -10.39
CA TYR A 55 3.12 -1.92 -10.11
C TYR A 55 4.32 -1.29 -10.82
N THR A 56 4.13 -0.12 -11.45
CA THR A 56 5.24 0.65 -12.04
C THR A 56 5.43 1.96 -11.30
N MET A 57 6.48 2.05 -10.51
CA MET A 57 6.82 3.21 -9.70
C MET A 57 7.87 4.06 -10.43
N ASN A 58 7.43 5.14 -11.11
CA ASN A 58 8.31 5.93 -11.96
C ASN A 58 8.77 7.22 -11.26
N GLY A 59 10.06 7.49 -11.29
CA GLY A 59 10.66 8.68 -10.70
C GLY A 59 10.28 10.00 -11.39
N SER A 60 9.99 10.00 -12.65
CA SER A 60 9.50 11.05 -13.56
C SER A 60 10.18 10.93 -14.94
N GLY A 61 9.93 11.90 -15.84
CA GLY A 61 10.52 11.91 -17.18
C GLY A 61 9.72 11.09 -18.21
N GLY A 62 8.43 10.90 -17.92
CA GLY A 62 7.51 10.12 -18.75
C GLY A 62 7.46 8.64 -18.38
N VAL A 63 6.74 7.86 -19.19
CA VAL A 63 6.60 6.41 -19.00
C VAL A 63 7.90 5.70 -19.40
N VAL A 64 8.47 4.91 -18.50
CA VAL A 64 9.61 4.03 -18.80
C VAL A 64 9.07 2.78 -19.49
N THR A 65 9.18 2.75 -20.81
CA THR A 65 8.53 1.75 -21.69
C THR A 65 8.92 0.31 -21.36
N ALA A 66 10.17 0.05 -20.97
CA ALA A 66 10.63 -1.30 -20.63
C ALA A 66 9.95 -1.82 -19.36
N SER A 67 9.84 -0.99 -18.33
CA SER A 67 9.11 -1.32 -17.09
C SER A 67 7.62 -1.50 -17.35
N MET A 68 7.01 -0.58 -18.11
CA MET A 68 5.59 -0.67 -18.46
C MET A 68 5.29 -1.92 -19.27
N SER A 69 6.10 -2.24 -20.30
CA SER A 69 5.90 -3.45 -21.09
C SER A 69 5.99 -4.71 -20.24
N ALA A 70 6.96 -4.79 -19.33
CA ALA A 70 7.10 -5.94 -18.44
C ALA A 70 5.89 -6.08 -17.49
N ALA A 71 5.41 -4.96 -16.89
CA ALA A 71 4.22 -4.97 -16.05
C ALA A 71 2.96 -5.43 -16.80
N LEU A 72 2.77 -4.96 -18.04
CA LEU A 72 1.64 -5.37 -18.88
C LEU A 72 1.75 -6.84 -19.29
N ASP A 73 2.97 -7.35 -19.52
CA ASP A 73 3.23 -8.77 -19.81
C ASP A 73 2.94 -9.65 -18.60
N ASP A 74 3.33 -9.24 -17.41
CA ASP A 74 3.03 -9.95 -16.15
C ASP A 74 1.51 -10.05 -15.95
N ILE A 75 0.79 -8.91 -16.07
CA ILE A 75 -0.65 -8.86 -15.87
C ILE A 75 -1.39 -9.78 -16.89
N ARG A 76 -1.02 -9.76 -18.16
CA ARG A 76 -1.68 -10.56 -19.19
C ARG A 76 -1.17 -11.99 -19.30
N GLY A 77 -0.08 -12.37 -18.58
CA GLY A 77 0.53 -13.69 -18.65
C GLY A 77 1.10 -14.01 -20.04
N GLY A 78 1.71 -13.00 -20.67
CA GLY A 78 2.35 -13.11 -21.99
C GLY A 78 1.40 -13.25 -23.18
N SER A 79 0.08 -13.21 -22.99
CA SER A 79 -0.89 -13.38 -24.09
C SER A 79 -2.15 -12.54 -23.92
N GLY A 80 -2.82 -12.22 -25.05
CA GLY A 80 -4.02 -11.38 -25.08
C GLY A 80 -3.70 -9.91 -25.02
N SER A 81 -4.75 -9.09 -24.81
CA SER A 81 -4.68 -7.63 -24.74
C SER A 81 -5.30 -7.12 -23.45
N LEU A 82 -4.99 -5.89 -23.07
CA LEU A 82 -5.53 -5.18 -21.93
C LEU A 82 -5.79 -3.70 -22.24
N ASP A 83 -6.59 -3.07 -21.41
CA ASP A 83 -6.91 -1.66 -21.48
C ASP A 83 -6.21 -0.89 -20.34
N VAL A 84 -5.70 0.30 -20.66
CA VAL A 84 -5.03 1.19 -19.71
C VAL A 84 -5.85 2.46 -19.52
N VAL A 85 -5.96 2.92 -18.27
CA VAL A 85 -6.48 4.25 -17.95
C VAL A 85 -5.37 5.09 -17.34
N VAL A 86 -5.19 6.29 -17.88
CA VAL A 86 -4.32 7.33 -17.33
C VAL A 86 -5.18 8.37 -16.62
N LEU A 87 -4.87 8.63 -15.35
CA LEU A 87 -5.50 9.65 -14.54
C LEU A 87 -4.55 10.85 -14.41
N ALA A 88 -4.96 12.01 -14.90
CA ALA A 88 -4.20 13.26 -14.88
C ALA A 88 -4.94 14.33 -14.06
N ALA A 89 -4.25 14.96 -13.09
CA ALA A 89 -4.81 16.03 -12.25
C ALA A 89 -4.87 17.40 -12.96
N SER A 90 -4.29 17.52 -14.15
CA SER A 90 -4.31 18.71 -15.00
C SER A 90 -4.05 18.35 -16.45
N ALA A 91 -4.57 19.16 -17.37
CA ALA A 91 -4.18 19.05 -18.76
C ALA A 91 -2.70 19.42 -18.96
N PRO A 92 -2.00 18.76 -19.91
CA PRO A 92 -0.67 19.18 -20.30
C PRO A 92 -0.65 20.64 -20.77
N THR A 93 0.41 21.36 -20.46
CA THR A 93 0.55 22.77 -20.82
C THR A 93 1.07 22.99 -22.24
N SER A 94 1.60 21.94 -22.87
CA SER A 94 2.11 21.94 -24.24
C SER A 94 2.29 20.51 -24.76
N GLY A 95 2.33 20.37 -26.09
CA GLY A 95 2.52 19.06 -26.74
C GLY A 95 1.21 18.26 -26.87
N SER A 96 1.30 16.94 -26.76
CA SER A 96 0.12 16.05 -26.82
C SER A 96 -0.78 16.24 -25.60
N GLU A 97 -2.08 16.06 -25.78
CA GLU A 97 -3.06 16.01 -24.70
C GLU A 97 -3.04 14.67 -23.93
N THR A 98 -2.34 13.65 -24.47
CA THR A 98 -2.29 12.28 -23.95
C THR A 98 -0.87 11.70 -23.94
N PRO A 99 0.14 12.40 -23.40
CA PRO A 99 1.55 12.01 -23.57
C PRO A 99 1.90 10.61 -23.03
N GLU A 100 1.25 10.19 -21.95
CA GLU A 100 1.42 8.84 -21.41
C GLU A 100 0.77 7.80 -22.32
N CYS A 101 -0.47 8.02 -22.77
CA CYS A 101 -1.17 7.12 -23.69
C CYS A 101 -0.49 7.03 -25.05
N ASP A 102 0.10 8.11 -25.56
CA ASP A 102 0.88 8.09 -26.81
C ASP A 102 2.07 7.14 -26.71
N THR A 103 2.65 7.01 -25.52
CA THR A 103 3.76 6.10 -25.23
C THR A 103 3.28 4.68 -24.97
N ILE A 104 2.12 4.51 -24.32
CA ILE A 104 1.60 3.20 -23.88
C ILE A 104 0.89 2.44 -25.02
N VAL A 105 0.08 3.11 -25.83
CA VAL A 105 -0.71 2.45 -26.91
C VAL A 105 0.15 1.63 -27.88
N PRO A 106 1.37 2.06 -28.29
CA PRO A 106 2.20 1.25 -29.18
C PRO A 106 2.79 -0.01 -28.56
N LEU A 107 2.69 -0.19 -27.24
CA LEU A 107 3.25 -1.36 -26.57
C LEU A 107 2.46 -2.63 -26.90
N THR A 108 3.18 -3.74 -26.98
CA THR A 108 2.58 -5.04 -27.29
C THR A 108 1.50 -5.42 -26.27
N GLY A 109 0.32 -5.81 -26.77
CA GLY A 109 -0.78 -6.26 -25.92
C GLY A 109 -1.64 -5.13 -25.33
N VAL A 110 -1.43 -3.88 -25.73
CA VAL A 110 -2.35 -2.78 -25.39
C VAL A 110 -3.49 -2.72 -26.40
N ASN A 111 -4.73 -2.88 -25.94
CA ASN A 111 -5.95 -2.73 -26.72
C ASN A 111 -6.34 -1.26 -26.87
N SER A 112 -6.32 -0.54 -25.75
CA SER A 112 -6.56 0.91 -25.71
C SER A 112 -5.88 1.57 -24.51
N CYS A 113 -5.75 2.90 -24.60
CA CYS A 113 -5.36 3.74 -23.48
C CYS A 113 -6.29 4.96 -23.42
N THR A 114 -6.89 5.20 -22.27
CA THR A 114 -7.82 6.32 -22.03
C THR A 114 -7.22 7.30 -21.03
N THR A 115 -6.97 8.53 -21.44
CA THR A 115 -6.60 9.61 -20.54
C THR A 115 -7.85 10.31 -20.03
N TRP A 116 -7.97 10.38 -18.70
CA TRP A 116 -8.93 11.21 -17.99
C TRP A 116 -8.21 12.38 -17.33
N THR A 117 -8.53 13.61 -17.72
CA THR A 117 -8.08 14.81 -17.00
C THR A 117 -9.16 15.21 -16.01
N LEU A 118 -8.85 15.12 -14.71
CA LEU A 118 -9.74 15.35 -13.60
C LEU A 118 -9.23 16.54 -12.80
N THR A 119 -9.99 17.63 -12.75
CA THR A 119 -9.51 18.90 -12.20
C THR A 119 -10.12 19.27 -10.85
N SER A 120 -11.07 18.46 -10.36
CA SER A 120 -11.72 18.63 -9.05
C SER A 120 -11.77 17.33 -8.26
N ALA A 121 -11.97 17.45 -6.94
CA ALA A 121 -12.22 16.30 -6.07
C ALA A 121 -13.52 15.57 -6.43
N ASP A 122 -14.53 16.30 -6.90
CA ASP A 122 -15.86 15.76 -7.28
C ASP A 122 -15.76 14.86 -8.50
N ASP A 123 -14.78 15.07 -9.38
CA ASP A 123 -14.52 14.20 -10.54
C ASP A 123 -14.23 12.74 -10.11
N GLY A 124 -13.74 12.53 -8.89
CA GLY A 124 -13.56 11.19 -8.29
C GLY A 124 -14.86 10.39 -8.13
N ASN A 125 -16.03 11.05 -8.18
CA ASN A 125 -17.34 10.41 -8.16
C ASN A 125 -18.03 10.36 -9.54
N ASN A 126 -17.35 10.79 -10.60
CA ASN A 126 -17.88 10.73 -11.96
C ASN A 126 -18.10 9.28 -12.38
N THR A 127 -19.33 8.95 -12.80
CA THR A 127 -19.75 7.58 -13.14
C THR A 127 -18.97 7.02 -14.33
N GLN A 128 -18.70 7.83 -15.36
CA GLN A 128 -17.99 7.37 -16.55
C GLN A 128 -16.51 7.11 -16.25
N VAL A 129 -15.86 7.99 -15.49
CA VAL A 129 -14.48 7.80 -15.01
C VAL A 129 -14.38 6.45 -14.28
N ASN A 130 -15.25 6.24 -13.31
CA ASN A 130 -15.25 5.03 -12.49
C ASN A 130 -15.57 3.77 -13.30
N THR A 131 -16.39 3.88 -14.36
CA THR A 131 -16.67 2.76 -15.27
C THR A 131 -15.43 2.42 -16.10
N ASP A 132 -14.78 3.41 -16.72
CA ASP A 132 -13.57 3.19 -17.51
C ASP A 132 -12.44 2.61 -16.64
N VAL A 133 -12.26 3.12 -15.41
CA VAL A 133 -11.23 2.60 -14.49
C VAL A 133 -11.50 1.14 -14.13
N ARG A 134 -12.72 0.77 -13.74
CA ARG A 134 -13.04 -0.63 -13.38
C ARG A 134 -12.90 -1.59 -14.55
N ASN A 135 -13.10 -1.12 -15.76
CA ASN A 135 -12.95 -1.94 -16.98
C ASN A 135 -11.47 -2.08 -17.41
N ALA A 136 -10.59 -1.16 -17.01
CA ALA A 136 -9.17 -1.23 -17.32
C ALA A 136 -8.44 -2.31 -16.50
N GLU A 137 -7.29 -2.74 -17.02
CA GLU A 137 -6.39 -3.69 -16.35
C GLU A 137 -5.15 -3.00 -15.75
N PHE A 138 -4.89 -1.77 -16.14
CA PHE A 138 -3.85 -0.97 -15.54
C PHE A 138 -4.29 0.49 -15.38
N VAL A 139 -4.00 1.07 -14.21
CA VAL A 139 -4.23 2.49 -13.93
C VAL A 139 -2.90 3.20 -13.74
N TYR A 140 -2.63 4.21 -14.56
CA TYR A 140 -1.43 5.01 -14.47
C TYR A 140 -1.77 6.44 -14.02
N PHE A 141 -1.16 6.90 -12.94
CA PHE A 141 -1.28 8.28 -12.48
C PHE A 141 -0.20 9.13 -13.12
N ALA A 142 -0.60 10.15 -13.88
CA ALA A 142 0.31 11.08 -14.53
C ALA A 142 1.09 11.95 -13.53
N GLY A 143 2.13 12.62 -13.99
CA GLY A 143 2.80 13.66 -13.21
C GLY A 143 1.90 14.88 -12.98
N GLY A 144 2.26 15.72 -11.99
CA GLY A 144 1.50 16.94 -11.69
C GLY A 144 1.50 17.28 -10.21
N ASP A 145 0.31 17.43 -9.64
CA ASP A 145 0.08 17.83 -8.25
C ASP A 145 -0.56 16.67 -7.47
N GLN A 146 0.23 16.02 -6.61
CA GLN A 146 -0.25 14.89 -5.82
C GLN A 146 -1.30 15.28 -4.77
N CYS A 147 -1.40 16.54 -4.36
CA CYS A 147 -2.48 16.99 -3.48
C CYS A 147 -3.86 16.82 -4.14
N ARG A 148 -3.94 17.01 -5.45
CA ARG A 148 -5.18 16.77 -6.20
C ARG A 148 -5.54 15.29 -6.25
N TYR A 149 -4.55 14.42 -6.34
CA TYR A 149 -4.76 12.97 -6.25
C TYR A 149 -5.21 12.56 -4.85
N ALA A 150 -4.58 13.07 -3.82
CA ALA A 150 -4.95 12.84 -2.43
C ALA A 150 -6.39 13.29 -2.11
N ALA A 151 -6.89 14.32 -2.80
CA ALA A 151 -8.26 14.79 -2.65
C ALA A 151 -9.33 13.81 -3.15
N TRP A 152 -8.95 12.75 -3.89
CA TRP A 152 -9.88 11.69 -4.31
C TRP A 152 -10.04 10.58 -3.25
N LYS A 153 -9.33 10.65 -2.13
CA LYS A 153 -9.51 9.73 -1.00
C LYS A 153 -10.98 9.77 -0.52
N GLY A 154 -11.56 8.59 -0.33
CA GLY A 154 -12.97 8.43 0.08
C GLY A 154 -13.98 8.62 -1.05
N THR A 155 -13.53 8.85 -2.31
CA THR A 155 -14.43 8.90 -3.48
C THR A 155 -14.58 7.52 -4.11
N ALA A 156 -15.53 7.39 -5.06
CA ALA A 156 -15.70 6.14 -5.80
C ALA A 156 -14.49 5.76 -6.66
N LEU A 157 -13.62 6.73 -7.00
CA LEU A 157 -12.42 6.49 -7.80
C LEU A 157 -11.36 5.67 -7.04
N GLU A 158 -11.17 5.92 -5.77
CA GLU A 158 -10.30 5.11 -4.90
C GLU A 158 -10.68 3.63 -4.98
N ALA A 159 -11.92 3.29 -4.65
CA ALA A 159 -12.43 1.92 -4.73
C ALA A 159 -12.38 1.33 -6.15
N SER A 160 -12.53 2.16 -7.20
CA SER A 160 -12.41 1.71 -8.59
C SER A 160 -10.98 1.32 -8.93
N VAL A 161 -9.98 2.09 -8.50
CA VAL A 161 -8.56 1.77 -8.69
C VAL A 161 -8.18 0.50 -7.91
N GLU A 162 -8.60 0.39 -6.66
CA GLU A 162 -8.38 -0.82 -5.85
C GLU A 162 -8.97 -2.07 -6.51
N SER A 163 -10.16 -1.94 -7.14
CA SER A 163 -10.79 -3.07 -7.84
C SER A 163 -9.98 -3.56 -9.05
N VAL A 164 -9.21 -2.68 -9.72
CA VAL A 164 -8.31 -3.05 -10.81
C VAL A 164 -7.18 -3.93 -10.29
N VAL A 165 -6.57 -3.54 -9.19
CA VAL A 165 -5.49 -4.31 -8.55
C VAL A 165 -6.03 -5.64 -7.98
N ALA A 166 -7.21 -5.61 -7.35
CA ALA A 166 -7.83 -6.78 -6.75
C ALA A 166 -8.20 -7.87 -7.78
N LYS A 167 -8.51 -7.50 -9.05
CA LYS A 167 -8.75 -8.49 -10.12
C LYS A 167 -7.48 -9.02 -10.78
N GLY A 168 -6.29 -8.67 -10.26
CA GLY A 168 -4.99 -9.05 -10.80
C GLY A 168 -4.49 -8.12 -11.91
N GLY A 169 -5.01 -6.91 -11.99
CA GLY A 169 -4.49 -5.83 -12.83
C GLY A 169 -3.31 -5.12 -12.18
N GLY A 170 -3.11 -3.83 -12.47
CA GLY A 170 -1.99 -3.09 -11.90
C GLY A 170 -2.25 -1.61 -11.70
N SER A 171 -1.33 -0.97 -10.98
CA SER A 171 -1.29 0.47 -10.77
C SER A 171 0.13 1.00 -10.91
N GLY A 172 0.25 2.27 -11.19
CA GLY A 172 1.55 2.93 -11.25
C GLY A 172 1.44 4.41 -11.50
N GLY A 173 2.58 5.07 -11.70
CA GLY A 173 2.56 6.48 -12.00
C GLY A 173 3.93 7.12 -11.91
N GLY A 174 4.03 8.34 -12.44
CA GLY A 174 5.26 9.12 -12.46
C GLY A 174 5.17 10.40 -11.66
N SER A 175 6.25 10.82 -11.00
CA SER A 175 6.32 12.04 -10.20
C SER A 175 5.19 12.08 -9.15
N ALA A 176 4.21 12.98 -9.26
CA ALA A 176 3.04 13.01 -8.38
C ALA A 176 2.28 11.66 -8.36
N GLY A 177 2.21 10.97 -9.50
CA GLY A 177 1.61 9.64 -9.60
C GLY A 177 2.42 8.55 -8.90
N LEU A 178 3.73 8.70 -8.74
CA LEU A 178 4.53 7.83 -7.89
C LEU A 178 4.14 8.03 -6.42
N HIS A 179 4.04 9.28 -5.96
CA HIS A 179 3.73 9.58 -4.57
C HIS A 179 2.40 8.97 -4.13
N ILE A 180 1.35 9.08 -4.96
CA ILE A 180 0.02 8.60 -4.59
C ILE A 180 -0.04 7.06 -4.46
N ASN A 181 0.87 6.33 -5.09
CA ASN A 181 0.97 4.87 -5.01
C ASN A 181 1.71 4.37 -3.75
N SER A 182 1.88 5.18 -2.72
CA SER A 182 2.40 4.74 -1.42
C SER A 182 1.35 4.80 -0.32
N PRO A 183 1.40 3.92 0.69
CA PRO A 183 0.46 3.93 1.81
C PRO A 183 0.60 5.18 2.70
N ILE A 184 1.80 5.78 2.76
CA ILE A 184 2.04 7.07 3.41
C ILE A 184 2.45 8.05 2.32
N VAL A 185 1.50 8.84 1.85
CA VAL A 185 1.70 9.79 0.75
C VAL A 185 2.23 11.11 1.29
N TYR A 186 3.42 11.52 0.87
CA TYR A 186 3.79 12.93 1.00
C TYR A 186 2.95 13.72 -0.01
N ASP A 187 1.89 14.37 0.47
CA ASP A 187 0.86 14.97 -0.38
C ASP A 187 1.21 16.37 -0.90
N ALA A 188 2.17 17.05 -0.26
CA ALA A 188 2.62 18.40 -0.61
C ALA A 188 1.48 19.43 -0.74
N CYS A 189 0.35 19.23 -0.05
CA CYS A 189 -0.83 20.09 -0.15
C CYS A 189 -0.57 21.54 0.31
N ASN A 190 0.45 21.74 1.12
CA ASN A 190 0.87 23.08 1.53
C ASN A 190 2.06 23.62 0.70
N GLY A 191 2.52 22.88 -0.30
CA GLY A 191 3.69 23.18 -1.12
C GLY A 191 4.82 22.17 -0.93
N SER A 192 5.88 22.28 -1.75
CA SER A 192 7.03 21.37 -1.70
C SER A 192 8.08 21.88 -0.71
N ILE A 193 8.88 20.96 -0.16
CA ILE A 193 10.00 21.23 0.73
C ILE A 193 11.32 20.72 0.14
N THR A 194 12.43 21.39 0.42
CA THR A 194 13.78 20.93 0.10
C THR A 194 14.34 20.03 1.20
N SER A 195 15.41 19.27 0.89
CA SER A 195 16.10 18.44 1.88
C SER A 195 16.63 19.25 3.06
N SER A 196 17.27 20.38 2.79
CA SER A 196 17.82 21.23 3.85
C SER A 196 16.76 21.80 4.79
N GLU A 197 15.62 22.25 4.26
CA GLU A 197 14.49 22.74 5.06
C GLU A 197 13.87 21.60 5.90
N ALA A 198 13.66 20.43 5.32
CA ALA A 198 13.09 19.27 6.01
C ALA A 198 14.00 18.77 7.16
N LEU A 199 15.31 18.76 6.94
CA LEU A 199 16.29 18.38 7.97
C LEU A 199 16.40 19.44 9.07
N ALA A 200 16.26 20.73 8.74
CA ALA A 200 16.26 21.82 9.72
C ALA A 200 14.99 21.85 10.58
N ASN A 201 13.86 21.41 10.03
CA ASN A 201 12.58 21.34 10.74
C ASN A 201 11.70 20.21 10.18
N PRO A 202 11.77 18.98 10.71
CA PRO A 202 10.96 17.86 10.20
C PRO A 202 9.45 18.06 10.41
N TYR A 203 9.03 19.07 11.18
CA TYR A 203 7.65 19.49 11.36
C TYR A 203 7.33 20.81 10.63
N ASP A 204 8.06 21.10 9.54
CA ASP A 204 7.71 22.22 8.69
C ASP A 204 6.30 22.04 8.10
N ARG A 205 5.58 23.15 7.93
CA ARG A 205 4.20 23.14 7.40
C ARG A 205 4.06 22.52 6.01
N TYR A 206 5.15 22.46 5.26
CA TYR A 206 5.21 21.84 3.93
C TYR A 206 5.35 20.32 3.97
N ILE A 207 5.52 19.73 5.16
CA ILE A 207 5.52 18.29 5.35
C ILE A 207 4.15 17.86 5.86
N SER A 208 3.31 17.39 4.96
CA SER A 208 2.00 16.81 5.26
C SER A 208 1.85 15.45 4.59
N PHE A 209 1.06 14.59 5.21
CA PHE A 209 0.85 13.22 4.73
C PHE A 209 -0.63 12.90 4.64
N THR A 210 -0.99 12.21 3.57
CA THR A 210 -2.25 11.47 3.43
C THR A 210 -1.95 9.98 3.59
N THR A 211 -2.65 9.29 4.47
CA THR A 211 -2.50 7.84 4.71
C THR A 211 -3.71 7.07 4.22
N ASP A 212 -3.58 5.76 4.08
CA ASP A 212 -4.68 4.83 3.82
C ASP A 212 -5.50 5.17 2.56
N MET A 213 -4.88 5.68 1.51
CA MET A 213 -5.51 5.83 0.20
C MET A 213 -5.39 4.53 -0.60
N PHE A 214 -4.18 3.99 -0.72
CA PHE A 214 -3.94 2.69 -1.35
C PHE A 214 -3.05 1.82 -0.46
N ALA A 215 -3.48 0.58 -0.23
CA ALA A 215 -2.76 -0.43 0.56
C ALA A 215 -2.28 -1.57 -0.34
N TRP A 216 -1.22 -1.32 -1.13
CA TRP A 216 -0.67 -2.34 -2.01
C TRP A 216 0.01 -3.45 -1.21
N PRO A 217 -0.20 -4.74 -1.59
CA PRO A 217 0.50 -5.87 -0.97
C PRO A 217 2.03 -5.67 -0.97
N ASN A 218 2.69 -6.07 0.11
CA ASN A 218 4.13 -5.99 0.32
C ASN A 218 4.71 -4.56 0.33
N TYR A 219 3.87 -3.52 0.30
CA TYR A 219 4.30 -2.12 0.22
C TYR A 219 4.01 -1.31 1.51
N GLN A 220 3.73 -1.97 2.61
CA GLN A 220 3.40 -1.35 3.91
C GLN A 220 4.54 -0.49 4.44
N ASN A 221 4.20 0.55 5.20
CA ASN A 221 5.15 1.47 5.86
C ASN A 221 6.08 2.21 4.88
N THR A 222 5.68 2.38 3.63
CA THR A 222 6.50 3.04 2.61
C THR A 222 6.04 4.45 2.30
N ILE A 223 7.02 5.28 1.91
CA ILE A 223 6.83 6.65 1.44
C ILE A 223 7.60 6.79 0.14
N ASN A 224 6.92 7.10 -0.96
CA ASN A 224 7.57 7.32 -2.24
C ASN A 224 8.09 8.75 -2.38
N ASP A 225 9.26 8.90 -3.02
CA ASP A 225 9.77 10.19 -3.48
C ASP A 225 10.32 10.10 -4.92
N SER A 226 10.10 11.13 -5.70
CA SER A 226 10.40 11.20 -7.14
C SER A 226 11.51 12.19 -7.43
N HIS A 227 12.04 12.25 -8.68
CA HIS A 227 13.12 13.17 -9.07
C HIS A 227 14.31 13.16 -8.08
N PHE A 228 14.66 12.00 -7.63
CA PHE A 228 15.31 11.81 -6.34
C PHE A 228 16.69 12.43 -6.23
N VAL A 229 17.57 12.11 -7.19
CA VAL A 229 18.94 12.65 -7.25
C VAL A 229 18.94 14.03 -7.89
N THR A 230 18.24 14.19 -9.03
CA THR A 230 18.16 15.46 -9.77
C THR A 230 17.71 16.63 -8.89
N ARG A 231 16.83 16.40 -7.91
CA ARG A 231 16.34 17.46 -7.00
C ARG A 231 16.82 17.32 -5.56
N ASP A 232 17.86 16.53 -5.33
CA ASP A 232 18.48 16.30 -4.01
C ASP A 232 17.44 16.01 -2.91
N ARG A 233 16.66 14.94 -3.08
CA ARG A 233 15.53 14.63 -2.21
C ARG A 233 15.81 13.64 -1.08
N MET A 234 17.01 13.08 -0.99
CA MET A 234 17.37 12.11 0.04
C MET A 234 17.12 12.66 1.45
N GLY A 235 17.57 13.87 1.76
CA GLY A 235 17.41 14.45 3.09
C GLY A 235 15.96 14.66 3.51
N ARG A 236 15.08 15.11 2.58
CA ARG A 236 13.67 15.25 2.90
C ARG A 236 12.99 13.89 3.11
N THR A 237 13.37 12.88 2.34
CA THR A 237 12.87 11.50 2.50
C THR A 237 13.29 10.93 3.85
N MET A 238 14.53 11.19 4.31
CA MET A 238 14.96 10.83 5.67
C MET A 238 14.08 11.50 6.73
N ALA A 239 13.74 12.78 6.56
CA ALA A 239 12.82 13.48 7.45
C ALA A 239 11.40 12.90 7.40
N PHE A 240 10.90 12.48 6.23
CA PHE A 240 9.60 11.83 6.09
C PHE A 240 9.56 10.47 6.82
N VAL A 241 10.61 9.66 6.67
CA VAL A 241 10.77 8.38 7.37
C VAL A 241 10.78 8.60 8.90
N ALA A 242 11.57 9.56 9.39
CA ALA A 242 11.59 9.92 10.81
C ALA A 242 10.21 10.35 11.33
N ARG A 243 9.47 11.15 10.54
CA ARG A 243 8.10 11.59 10.87
C ARG A 243 7.11 10.43 10.87
N ALA A 244 7.18 9.53 9.88
CA ALA A 244 6.29 8.38 9.82
C ALA A 244 6.42 7.49 11.07
N ILE A 245 7.64 7.28 11.55
CA ILE A 245 7.90 6.53 12.80
C ILE A 245 7.42 7.33 14.01
N LYS A 246 7.82 8.59 14.11
CA LYS A 246 7.54 9.45 15.27
C LYS A 246 6.06 9.69 15.51
N ASP A 247 5.32 9.88 14.42
CA ASP A 247 3.89 10.21 14.46
C ASP A 247 3.00 8.95 14.45
N GLY A 248 3.60 7.73 14.39
CA GLY A 248 2.87 6.48 14.36
C GLY A 248 2.11 6.25 13.05
N LEU A 249 2.56 6.85 11.93
CA LEU A 249 1.98 6.61 10.60
C LEU A 249 2.41 5.25 10.03
N SER A 250 3.54 4.72 10.53
CA SER A 250 4.03 3.37 10.23
C SER A 250 3.83 2.45 11.42
N SER A 251 3.60 1.17 11.16
CA SER A 251 3.52 0.12 12.18
C SER A 251 4.90 -0.48 12.50
N GLY A 252 5.05 -1.10 13.65
CA GLY A 252 6.28 -1.82 14.03
C GLY A 252 7.50 -0.92 14.26
N GLY A 253 7.35 0.40 14.36
CA GLY A 253 8.45 1.33 14.67
C GLY A 253 9.47 1.50 13.55
N ALA A 254 9.17 1.07 12.32
CA ALA A 254 10.02 1.18 11.15
C ALA A 254 9.26 1.81 9.98
N ALA A 255 9.98 2.57 9.14
CA ALA A 255 9.43 3.13 7.90
C ALA A 255 10.48 3.13 6.79
N TRP A 256 10.03 2.99 5.54
CA TRP A 256 10.86 2.93 4.34
C TRP A 256 10.55 4.08 3.39
N GLY A 257 11.56 4.84 3.01
CA GLY A 257 11.49 5.81 1.92
C GLY A 257 11.96 5.17 0.61
N PHE A 258 11.20 5.30 -0.47
CA PHE A 258 11.59 4.87 -1.82
C PHE A 258 11.81 6.09 -2.70
N GLY A 259 13.07 6.38 -3.00
CA GLY A 259 13.48 7.46 -3.88
C GLY A 259 13.82 6.94 -5.27
N ILE A 260 13.13 7.42 -6.32
CA ILE A 260 13.36 6.99 -7.70
C ILE A 260 13.76 8.20 -8.55
N GLU A 261 14.86 8.04 -9.31
CA GLU A 261 15.39 9.10 -10.16
C GLU A 261 14.57 9.32 -11.43
N GLU A 262 14.65 10.51 -12.02
CA GLU A 262 14.04 10.83 -13.32
C GLU A 262 14.51 9.85 -14.39
N GLY A 263 13.55 9.25 -15.12
CA GLY A 263 13.81 8.19 -16.09
C GLY A 263 14.09 6.81 -15.48
N GLY A 264 13.93 6.67 -14.17
CA GLY A 264 13.89 5.38 -13.47
C GLY A 264 12.47 4.89 -13.24
N SER A 265 12.28 3.58 -13.25
CA SER A 265 11.01 2.91 -12.90
C SER A 265 11.29 1.59 -12.22
N LEU A 266 10.71 1.40 -11.05
CA LEU A 266 10.72 0.15 -10.32
C LEU A 266 9.42 -0.63 -10.64
N LEU A 267 9.57 -1.76 -11.31
CA LEU A 267 8.48 -2.72 -11.50
C LEU A 267 8.44 -3.64 -10.29
N ILE A 268 7.31 -3.69 -9.61
CA ILE A 268 7.06 -4.63 -8.50
C ILE A 268 6.01 -5.63 -9.00
N ASP A 269 6.35 -6.90 -8.99
CA ASP A 269 5.45 -7.98 -9.41
C ASP A 269 4.53 -8.47 -8.28
N ALA A 270 3.67 -9.43 -8.57
CA ALA A 270 2.71 -9.99 -7.62
C ALA A 270 3.37 -10.70 -6.41
N SER A 271 4.62 -11.12 -6.53
CA SER A 271 5.38 -11.74 -5.44
C SER A 271 6.02 -10.71 -4.50
N GLY A 272 6.05 -9.44 -4.90
CA GLY A 272 6.76 -8.38 -4.20
C GLY A 272 8.21 -8.19 -4.66
N HIS A 273 8.63 -8.89 -5.73
CA HIS A 273 9.96 -8.69 -6.31
C HIS A 273 9.98 -7.43 -7.18
N GLY A 274 10.84 -6.49 -6.82
CA GLY A 274 11.01 -5.22 -7.52
C GLY A 274 12.22 -5.24 -8.44
N THR A 275 12.04 -4.96 -9.74
CA THR A 275 13.13 -4.82 -10.73
C THR A 275 13.24 -3.38 -11.20
N LEU A 276 14.44 -2.81 -11.15
CA LEU A 276 14.67 -1.43 -11.58
C LEU A 276 15.03 -1.32 -13.05
N TYR A 277 14.33 -0.45 -13.75
CA TYR A 277 14.57 -0.08 -15.15
C TYR A 277 15.00 1.39 -15.23
N GLY A 278 15.89 1.68 -16.15
CA GLY A 278 16.25 3.06 -16.52
C GLY A 278 17.33 3.68 -15.62
N LYS A 279 16.95 4.44 -14.61
CA LYS A 279 17.86 5.18 -13.71
C LYS A 279 17.77 4.67 -12.28
N ASP A 280 18.74 5.12 -11.45
CA ASP A 280 18.93 4.68 -10.07
C ASP A 280 17.72 4.88 -9.16
N ALA A 281 17.60 4.03 -8.17
CA ALA A 281 16.67 4.18 -7.06
C ALA A 281 17.39 3.95 -5.72
N TYR A 282 16.76 4.44 -4.65
CA TYR A 282 17.27 4.33 -3.29
C TYR A 282 16.17 3.90 -2.35
N VAL A 283 16.52 3.07 -1.39
CA VAL A 283 15.66 2.70 -0.26
C VAL A 283 16.29 3.23 1.02
N VAL A 284 15.51 3.93 1.82
CA VAL A 284 15.92 4.55 3.08
C VAL A 284 15.11 3.94 4.20
N LEU A 285 15.73 3.17 5.08
CA LEU A 285 15.09 2.58 6.23
C LEU A 285 15.46 3.34 7.51
N GLY A 286 14.45 3.77 8.26
CA GLY A 286 14.54 4.03 9.69
C GLY A 286 13.87 2.88 10.44
N ASP A 287 14.55 2.30 11.41
CA ASP A 287 14.10 1.11 12.14
C ASP A 287 14.05 1.29 13.66
N HIS A 288 14.06 2.53 14.10
CA HIS A 288 13.93 2.92 15.51
C HIS A 288 13.37 4.34 15.63
N GLN A 289 13.05 4.77 16.84
CA GLN A 289 12.59 6.13 17.11
C GLN A 289 13.70 7.16 16.85
N PRO A 290 13.41 8.28 16.17
CA PRO A 290 14.38 9.36 16.02
C PRO A 290 14.78 9.91 17.38
N GLU A 291 16.08 10.17 17.60
CA GLU A 291 16.59 10.78 18.82
C GLU A 291 16.01 12.19 19.00
N GLN A 292 15.79 12.90 17.88
CA GLN A 292 15.14 14.20 17.89
C GLN A 292 14.35 14.44 16.63
N ALA A 293 13.02 14.44 16.74
CA ALA A 293 12.10 14.91 15.70
C ALA A 293 10.95 15.66 16.37
N ARG A 294 10.95 16.98 16.27
CA ARG A 294 9.93 17.89 16.84
C ARG A 294 9.92 19.23 16.11
N ALA A 295 8.82 19.96 16.25
CA ALA A 295 8.64 21.24 15.58
C ALA A 295 9.75 22.26 15.92
N ASN A 296 10.18 22.99 14.91
CA ASN A 296 11.20 24.05 15.01
C ASN A 296 12.54 23.58 15.61
N THR A 297 12.89 22.34 15.39
CA THR A 297 14.13 21.75 15.90
C THR A 297 14.73 20.87 14.81
N PRO A 298 16.03 20.99 14.51
CA PRO A 298 16.68 20.15 13.51
C PRO A 298 16.56 18.66 13.84
N LEU A 299 16.47 17.84 12.80
CA LEU A 299 16.38 16.39 12.90
C LEU A 299 17.68 15.79 13.46
N THR A 300 17.57 14.90 14.42
CA THR A 300 18.60 13.93 14.75
C THR A 300 18.03 12.53 14.62
N PHE A 301 18.58 11.78 13.68
CA PHE A 301 18.28 10.36 13.48
C PHE A 301 19.56 9.68 12.97
N ARG A 302 20.06 8.72 13.73
CA ARG A 302 21.30 8.01 13.40
C ARG A 302 21.00 6.72 12.66
N ASP A 303 22.00 6.26 11.93
CA ASP A 303 22.09 4.91 11.36
C ASP A 303 20.92 4.53 10.43
N TYR A 304 20.43 5.49 9.60
CA TYR A 304 19.57 5.11 8.47
C TYR A 304 20.29 4.07 7.62
N LYS A 305 19.60 3.00 7.28
CA LYS A 305 20.09 2.00 6.34
C LYS A 305 19.65 2.38 4.94
N ILE A 306 20.59 2.50 4.02
CA ILE A 306 20.31 2.96 2.66
C ILE A 306 20.81 1.95 1.66
N TRP A 307 19.93 1.46 0.79
CA TRP A 307 20.25 0.66 -0.37
C TRP A 307 20.28 1.55 -1.61
N HIS A 308 21.33 1.43 -2.41
CA HIS A 308 21.38 1.98 -3.75
C HIS A 308 21.06 0.86 -4.73
N ILE A 309 20.04 1.03 -5.54
CA ILE A 309 19.59 0.09 -6.55
C ILE A 309 19.95 0.66 -7.91
N ALA A 310 20.89 0.00 -8.60
CA ALA A 310 21.28 0.38 -9.96
C ALA A 310 20.33 -0.25 -11.00
N PRO A 311 20.25 0.30 -12.22
CA PRO A 311 19.45 -0.26 -13.31
C PRO A 311 19.71 -1.76 -13.54
N GLY A 312 18.66 -2.57 -13.61
CA GLY A 312 18.71 -4.02 -13.75
C GLY A 312 18.91 -4.77 -12.43
N GLN A 313 19.14 -4.08 -11.33
CA GLN A 313 19.13 -4.69 -9.99
C GLN A 313 17.70 -4.78 -9.45
N SER A 314 17.54 -5.55 -8.39
CA SER A 314 16.25 -5.80 -7.75
C SER A 314 16.26 -5.44 -6.26
N TYR A 315 15.06 -5.24 -5.74
CA TYR A 315 14.78 -5.11 -4.31
C TYR A 315 13.55 -5.95 -3.98
N ASP A 316 13.67 -6.81 -2.97
CA ASP A 316 12.55 -7.64 -2.53
C ASP A 316 11.73 -6.89 -1.48
N PHE A 317 10.44 -6.67 -1.77
CA PHE A 317 9.51 -5.98 -0.88
C PHE A 317 8.80 -6.94 0.08
N ALA A 318 8.74 -8.22 -0.26
CA ALA A 318 8.17 -9.25 0.61
C ALA A 318 9.17 -9.66 1.70
N ASP A 319 10.42 -9.99 1.26
CA ASP A 319 11.51 -10.33 2.16
C ASP A 319 12.59 -9.24 2.11
N ARG A 320 12.28 -8.09 2.70
CA ARG A 320 13.12 -6.88 2.63
C ARG A 320 14.57 -7.18 3.04
N PRO A 321 15.59 -6.81 2.22
CA PRO A 321 16.97 -7.17 2.49
C PRO A 321 17.48 -6.57 3.80
N THR A 322 18.31 -7.35 4.49
CA THR A 322 18.93 -6.96 5.78
C THR A 322 20.42 -6.65 5.64
N CYS A 323 20.96 -6.67 4.43
CA CYS A 323 22.36 -6.38 4.13
C CYS A 323 22.50 -5.60 2.83
N ASP A 324 23.74 -5.32 2.41
CA ASP A 324 24.10 -4.51 1.24
C ASP A 324 23.64 -3.04 1.31
N TYR A 325 23.28 -2.58 2.50
CA TYR A 325 23.03 -1.17 2.77
C TYR A 325 24.28 -0.45 3.27
N TYR A 326 24.34 0.84 3.07
CA TYR A 326 25.27 1.71 3.79
C TYR A 326 24.53 2.54 4.85
N LEU A 327 25.28 2.95 5.89
CA LEU A 327 24.73 3.77 6.96
C LEU A 327 24.91 5.27 6.68
N ARG A 328 23.91 6.05 7.06
CA ARG A 328 23.97 7.52 7.11
C ARG A 328 23.22 8.02 8.33
N SER A 329 23.77 9.05 8.94
CA SER A 329 23.18 9.73 10.09
C SER A 329 22.94 11.19 9.79
N VAL A 330 21.89 11.73 10.38
CA VAL A 330 21.62 13.16 10.45
C VAL A 330 21.71 13.57 11.92
N VAL A 331 22.54 14.55 12.24
CA VAL A 331 22.69 15.08 13.59
C VAL A 331 22.51 16.59 13.55
N ASP A 332 21.56 17.10 14.34
CA ASP A 332 21.19 18.51 14.33
C ASP A 332 20.96 19.09 12.93
N GLY A 333 20.24 18.33 12.09
CA GLY A 333 19.90 18.68 10.72
C GLY A 333 21.03 18.55 9.71
N THR A 334 22.22 18.08 10.14
CA THR A 334 23.41 17.97 9.29
C THR A 334 23.70 16.50 9.00
N PRO A 335 23.75 16.10 7.71
CA PRO A 335 24.20 14.77 7.32
C PRO A 335 25.68 14.55 7.67
N ASP A 336 26.03 13.33 8.06
CA ASP A 336 27.40 12.93 8.40
C ASP A 336 28.32 12.81 7.16
N SER A 337 27.74 12.60 5.98
CA SER A 337 28.47 12.48 4.72
C SER A 337 27.53 12.68 3.52
N ASN A 338 28.04 12.44 2.28
CA ASN A 338 27.19 12.39 1.08
C ASN A 338 26.13 11.30 1.23
N LEU A 339 24.87 11.69 1.10
CA LEU A 339 23.73 10.80 1.34
C LEU A 339 23.51 9.75 0.24
N TYR A 340 24.05 9.97 -0.97
CA TYR A 340 23.80 9.11 -2.14
C TYR A 340 24.84 8.02 -2.37
N ASN A 341 25.89 7.94 -1.56
CA ASN A 341 26.89 6.89 -1.66
C ASN A 341 27.41 6.49 -0.29
N GLY A 342 27.96 5.30 -0.21
CA GLY A 342 28.55 4.75 1.01
C GLY A 342 29.14 3.36 0.74
N THR A 343 29.86 2.84 1.69
CA THR A 343 30.37 1.46 1.62
C THR A 343 29.29 0.50 2.10
N PRO A 344 28.76 -0.38 1.25
CA PRO A 344 27.76 -1.34 1.65
C PRO A 344 28.26 -2.29 2.74
N GLN A 345 27.40 -2.60 3.69
CA GLN A 345 27.60 -3.63 4.70
C GLN A 345 27.33 -5.00 4.05
N THR A 346 28.36 -5.60 3.46
CA THR A 346 28.27 -6.84 2.68
C THR A 346 28.27 -8.12 3.53
N SER A 347 28.70 -8.03 4.80
CA SER A 347 28.48 -9.15 5.72
C SER A 347 27.03 -9.12 6.18
N CYS A 348 26.19 -9.81 5.42
CA CYS A 348 24.93 -10.29 5.97
C CYS A 348 25.32 -11.19 7.15
N GLY A 349 25.32 -10.65 8.37
CA GLY A 349 25.30 -11.54 9.53
C GLY A 349 24.20 -12.55 9.26
N THR A 350 24.43 -13.81 9.54
CA THR A 350 23.37 -14.81 9.56
C THR A 350 22.17 -14.10 10.13
N HIS A 351 21.09 -13.94 9.35
CA HIS A 351 19.95 -13.12 9.67
C HIS A 351 19.76 -13.07 11.20
N SER A 352 20.11 -11.97 11.85
CA SER A 352 19.49 -11.69 13.12
C SER A 352 18.06 -11.37 12.76
N GLY A 353 17.21 -12.39 12.80
CA GLY A 353 15.81 -12.30 12.42
C GLY A 353 15.16 -11.11 13.12
N SER A 354 14.16 -10.53 12.51
CA SER A 354 13.30 -9.58 13.20
C SER A 354 12.85 -10.20 14.51
N SER A 355 12.74 -9.44 15.57
CA SER A 355 12.19 -9.91 16.83
C SER A 355 10.94 -9.12 17.17
N PHE A 356 9.93 -9.81 17.68
CA PHE A 356 8.70 -9.22 18.15
C PHE A 356 8.40 -9.77 19.54
N THR A 357 8.18 -8.88 20.49
CA THR A 357 7.69 -9.27 21.81
C THR A 357 6.18 -8.99 21.86
N GLU A 358 5.44 -9.97 22.33
CA GLU A 358 3.99 -9.90 22.52
C GLU A 358 3.55 -8.55 23.12
N ALA A 359 2.48 -8.00 22.59
CA ALA A 359 1.83 -6.79 23.10
C ALA A 359 0.34 -7.06 23.32
N GLU A 360 -0.05 -7.04 24.58
CA GLU A 360 -1.41 -7.28 25.02
C GLU A 360 -2.32 -6.03 24.93
N PRO A 361 -3.64 -6.19 24.69
CA PRO A 361 -4.32 -7.47 24.45
C PRO A 361 -4.20 -7.92 22.99
N ASN A 362 -3.93 -9.22 22.76
CA ASN A 362 -3.87 -9.86 21.46
C ASN A 362 -4.69 -11.17 21.37
N ASP A 363 -5.66 -11.34 22.28
CA ASP A 363 -6.48 -12.54 22.47
C ASP A 363 -7.54 -12.79 21.37
N SER A 364 -7.54 -12.05 20.28
CA SER A 364 -8.53 -12.21 19.21
C SER A 364 -7.98 -11.81 17.84
N VAL A 365 -8.64 -12.30 16.76
CA VAL A 365 -8.33 -11.93 15.39
C VAL A 365 -8.29 -10.41 15.17
N SER A 366 -9.17 -9.65 15.84
CA SER A 366 -9.25 -8.19 15.71
C SER A 366 -8.16 -7.44 16.50
N THR A 367 -7.60 -8.06 17.52
CA THR A 367 -6.54 -7.48 18.37
C THR A 367 -5.17 -8.10 18.08
N ALA A 368 -5.07 -8.98 17.09
CA ALA A 368 -3.84 -9.67 16.72
C ALA A 368 -2.67 -8.69 16.51
N ASN A 369 -1.52 -9.03 17.08
CA ASN A 369 -0.28 -8.29 16.88
C ASN A 369 0.13 -8.33 15.40
N ASP A 370 0.35 -7.19 14.77
CA ASP A 370 0.68 -7.11 13.35
C ASP A 370 2.19 -7.23 13.15
N THR A 371 2.63 -8.39 12.63
CA THR A 371 4.03 -8.66 12.29
C THR A 371 4.26 -8.71 10.77
N THR A 372 3.28 -8.32 9.96
CA THR A 372 3.34 -8.42 8.50
C THR A 372 4.46 -7.60 7.87
N ALA A 373 4.88 -6.51 8.54
CA ALA A 373 5.98 -5.65 8.11
C ALA A 373 7.38 -6.15 8.54
N LEU A 374 7.46 -7.23 9.33
CA LEU A 374 8.72 -7.76 9.84
C LEU A 374 9.25 -8.86 8.91
N GLY A 375 10.55 -8.79 8.59
CA GLY A 375 11.25 -9.77 7.75
C GLY A 375 11.39 -11.14 8.45
N ALA A 376 11.50 -12.21 7.66
CA ALA A 376 11.84 -13.55 8.13
C ALA A 376 13.37 -13.79 8.03
N PRO A 377 13.98 -14.59 8.95
CA PRO A 377 13.33 -15.25 10.07
C PRO A 377 12.85 -14.24 11.12
N LEU A 378 11.65 -14.45 11.66
CA LEU A 378 11.06 -13.62 12.70
C LEU A 378 11.05 -14.42 14.02
N ALA A 379 11.69 -13.91 15.05
CA ALA A 379 11.56 -14.41 16.40
C ALA A 379 10.38 -13.72 17.10
N ILE A 380 9.44 -14.51 17.61
CA ILE A 380 8.29 -14.02 18.37
C ILE A 380 8.45 -14.56 19.80
N THR A 381 8.40 -13.67 20.78
CA THR A 381 8.45 -14.02 22.21
C THR A 381 7.18 -13.54 22.90
N GLY A 382 6.49 -14.40 23.61
CA GLY A 382 5.28 -14.10 24.39
C GLY A 382 5.12 -15.03 25.58
N SER A 383 3.99 -14.96 26.28
CA SER A 383 3.74 -15.80 27.47
C SER A 383 2.25 -16.04 27.71
N MET A 384 1.86 -17.26 28.08
CA MET A 384 0.48 -17.63 28.42
C MET A 384 0.17 -17.24 29.86
N LYS A 385 -0.38 -16.04 30.08
CA LYS A 385 -0.62 -15.49 31.44
C LYS A 385 -1.81 -16.15 32.17
N SER A 386 -2.70 -16.80 31.43
CA SER A 386 -3.86 -17.53 31.95
C SER A 386 -4.16 -18.74 31.08
N THR A 387 -5.02 -19.65 31.57
CA THR A 387 -5.51 -20.82 30.80
C THR A 387 -6.53 -20.46 29.72
N SER A 388 -6.87 -19.20 29.55
CA SER A 388 -7.73 -18.66 28.48
C SER A 388 -6.99 -17.67 27.60
N ASP A 389 -5.68 -17.55 27.81
CA ASP A 389 -4.80 -16.69 27.03
C ASP A 389 -4.63 -17.25 25.61
N ARG A 390 -4.68 -16.35 24.64
CA ARG A 390 -4.48 -16.67 23.22
C ARG A 390 -3.72 -15.56 22.56
N ASP A 391 -2.65 -15.91 21.91
CA ASP A 391 -1.75 -14.95 21.29
C ASP A 391 -1.86 -15.00 19.76
N TYR A 392 -2.51 -13.98 19.19
CA TYR A 392 -2.68 -13.84 17.75
C TYR A 392 -1.62 -12.94 17.12
N TYR A 393 -0.96 -13.43 16.06
CA TYR A 393 -0.01 -12.66 15.26
C TYR A 393 -0.38 -12.71 13.78
N LYS A 394 -0.41 -11.55 13.11
CA LYS A 394 -0.63 -11.47 11.66
C LYS A 394 0.69 -11.67 10.92
N VAL A 395 0.69 -12.53 9.91
CA VAL A 395 1.81 -12.75 9.00
C VAL A 395 1.33 -12.67 7.54
N ALA A 396 2.18 -12.19 6.65
CA ALA A 396 1.90 -12.15 5.21
C ALA A 396 2.70 -13.21 4.48
N LEU A 397 2.08 -13.88 3.47
CA LEU A 397 2.74 -14.82 2.57
C LEU A 397 2.47 -14.43 1.12
N ALA A 398 3.50 -14.48 0.29
CA ALA A 398 3.38 -14.39 -1.16
C ALA A 398 2.86 -15.70 -1.77
N SER A 399 2.45 -15.68 -3.03
CA SER A 399 2.06 -16.88 -3.77
C SER A 399 3.26 -17.84 -3.93
N GLY A 400 3.04 -19.10 -3.65
CA GLY A 400 4.09 -20.13 -3.70
C GLY A 400 5.01 -20.17 -2.48
N GLN A 401 4.94 -19.21 -1.58
CA GLN A 401 5.79 -19.14 -0.41
C GLN A 401 5.39 -20.18 0.65
N THR A 402 6.39 -20.79 1.26
CA THR A 402 6.22 -21.73 2.39
C THR A 402 6.56 -21.03 3.70
N LEU A 403 5.60 -20.97 4.62
CA LEU A 403 5.85 -20.59 6.02
C LEU A 403 6.24 -21.85 6.79
N SER A 404 7.33 -21.74 7.57
CA SER A 404 7.68 -22.73 8.59
C SER A 404 7.72 -22.02 9.94
N LEU A 405 7.06 -22.59 10.93
CA LEU A 405 6.92 -22.05 12.27
C LEU A 405 7.32 -23.10 13.28
N ALA A 406 8.22 -22.75 14.18
CA ALA A 406 8.67 -23.60 15.30
C ALA A 406 8.66 -22.80 16.58
N CYS A 407 7.99 -23.31 17.61
CA CYS A 407 7.86 -22.67 18.91
C CYS A 407 8.42 -23.57 20.00
N SER A 408 9.31 -23.02 20.84
CA SER A 408 9.75 -23.65 22.08
C SER A 408 8.84 -23.20 23.21
N ILE A 409 8.18 -24.17 23.83
CA ILE A 409 7.19 -23.94 24.88
C ILE A 409 7.82 -24.22 26.25
N PRO A 410 7.69 -23.32 27.23
CA PRO A 410 8.24 -23.55 28.57
C PRO A 410 7.42 -24.60 29.33
N SER A 411 8.07 -25.30 30.26
CA SER A 411 7.45 -26.38 31.05
C SER A 411 6.32 -25.91 32.01
N ALA A 412 5.99 -24.63 32.03
CA ALA A 412 4.93 -24.06 32.86
C ALA A 412 3.51 -24.32 32.28
N TYR A 413 3.40 -24.54 31.00
CA TYR A 413 2.13 -24.73 30.30
C TYR A 413 2.28 -25.63 29.06
N ASP A 414 1.17 -26.13 28.62
CA ASP A 414 0.97 -26.84 27.38
C ASP A 414 0.24 -25.86 26.43
N ALA A 415 0.81 -25.58 25.27
CA ALA A 415 0.24 -24.65 24.30
C ALA A 415 0.12 -25.29 22.94
N ASP A 416 -1.03 -25.09 22.30
CA ASP A 416 -1.34 -25.52 20.95
C ASP A 416 -1.06 -24.39 19.95
N LEU A 417 -0.55 -24.75 18.78
CA LEU A 417 -0.20 -23.83 17.71
C LEU A 417 -1.10 -24.03 16.48
N TYR A 418 -1.68 -22.95 15.97
CA TYR A 418 -2.49 -22.97 14.77
C TYR A 418 -2.01 -21.93 13.77
N LEU A 419 -2.11 -22.26 12.47
CA LEU A 419 -2.10 -21.29 11.40
C LEU A 419 -3.52 -21.16 10.87
N MET A 420 -4.02 -19.93 10.75
CA MET A 420 -5.38 -19.62 10.32
C MET A 420 -5.40 -18.71 9.11
N ASP A 421 -6.49 -18.74 8.35
CA ASP A 421 -6.80 -17.70 7.36
C ASP A 421 -7.16 -16.37 8.05
N SER A 422 -7.32 -15.31 7.26
CA SER A 422 -7.66 -13.99 7.78
C SER A 422 -9.05 -13.89 8.44
N ALA A 423 -9.89 -14.92 8.27
CA ALA A 423 -11.22 -15.03 8.91
C ALA A 423 -11.17 -15.84 10.22
N GLY A 424 -10.01 -16.40 10.60
CA GLY A 424 -9.81 -17.20 11.79
C GLY A 424 -10.16 -18.69 11.62
N SER A 425 -10.21 -19.20 10.37
CA SER A 425 -10.40 -20.63 10.12
C SER A 425 -9.04 -21.34 10.08
N ALA A 426 -8.87 -22.40 10.87
CA ALA A 426 -7.61 -23.14 10.94
C ALA A 426 -7.26 -23.81 9.59
N LEU A 427 -6.03 -23.62 9.14
CA LEU A 427 -5.44 -24.20 7.94
C LEU A 427 -4.49 -25.33 8.29
N GLU A 428 -3.63 -25.13 9.28
CA GLU A 428 -2.67 -26.09 9.82
C GLU A 428 -2.65 -25.98 11.35
N ARG A 429 -2.19 -27.02 12.01
CA ARG A 429 -2.04 -27.04 13.48
C ARG A 429 -0.92 -27.97 13.93
N SER A 430 -0.40 -27.68 15.09
CA SER A 430 0.48 -28.54 15.88
C SER A 430 -0.04 -28.55 17.31
N THR A 431 -0.29 -29.73 17.87
CA THR A 431 -0.94 -29.92 19.19
C THR A 431 -0.25 -31.09 19.89
N SER A 432 1.03 -30.88 20.27
CA SER A 432 1.85 -31.86 20.96
C SER A 432 1.46 -31.92 22.44
N ASP A 433 1.11 -33.09 22.95
CA ASP A 433 0.64 -33.25 24.33
C ASP A 433 1.78 -33.01 25.36
N GLY A 434 1.48 -32.19 26.36
CA GLY A 434 2.27 -32.04 27.59
C GLY A 434 2.99 -30.73 27.77
N ALA A 435 3.02 -30.24 29.00
CA ALA A 435 3.65 -28.98 29.35
C ALA A 435 5.15 -28.98 28.96
N GLY A 436 5.54 -27.97 28.19
CA GLY A 436 6.89 -27.86 27.63
C GLY A 436 7.11 -28.65 26.33
N ALA A 437 6.05 -29.19 25.71
CA ALA A 437 6.17 -29.78 24.39
C ALA A 437 6.30 -28.68 23.33
N ASP A 438 7.33 -28.78 22.50
CA ASP A 438 7.55 -27.81 21.40
C ASP A 438 6.56 -28.04 20.28
N GLU A 439 6.13 -26.94 19.65
CA GLU A 439 5.16 -26.93 18.56
C GLU A 439 5.81 -26.54 17.23
N SER A 440 5.43 -27.21 16.13
CA SER A 440 5.91 -26.81 14.79
C SER A 440 4.94 -27.17 13.69
N LEU A 441 4.83 -26.29 12.69
CA LEU A 441 4.03 -26.50 11.48
C LEU A 441 4.69 -25.89 10.25
N ALA A 442 4.26 -26.35 9.08
CA ALA A 442 4.64 -25.74 7.81
C ALA A 442 3.42 -25.68 6.88
N PHE A 443 3.32 -24.57 6.13
CA PHE A 443 2.22 -24.31 5.21
C PHE A 443 2.74 -23.65 3.95
N THR A 444 2.38 -24.19 2.79
CA THR A 444 2.70 -23.58 1.49
C THR A 444 1.45 -22.94 0.90
N ARG A 445 1.53 -21.62 0.64
CA ARG A 445 0.47 -20.90 -0.03
C ARG A 445 0.41 -21.23 -1.51
N THR A 446 -0.70 -21.80 -1.97
CA THR A 446 -0.90 -22.15 -3.39
C THR A 446 -1.78 -21.16 -4.15
N ALA A 447 -2.50 -20.26 -3.45
CA ALA A 447 -3.37 -19.28 -4.09
C ALA A 447 -2.57 -18.13 -4.72
N ALA A 448 -3.00 -17.65 -5.87
CA ALA A 448 -2.41 -16.49 -6.54
C ALA A 448 -2.53 -15.20 -5.68
N GLY A 449 -1.55 -14.30 -5.80
CA GLY A 449 -1.46 -13.06 -5.02
C GLY A 449 -0.99 -13.25 -3.58
N GLY A 450 -0.66 -12.18 -2.88
CA GLY A 450 -0.31 -12.19 -1.46
C GLY A 450 -1.52 -12.47 -0.55
N GLY A 451 -1.30 -12.94 0.68
CA GLY A 451 -2.36 -13.17 1.65
C GLY A 451 -1.92 -12.95 3.08
N SER A 452 -2.83 -12.44 3.89
CA SER A 452 -2.65 -12.31 5.34
C SER A 452 -3.18 -13.55 6.04
N TYR A 453 -2.40 -14.03 7.00
CA TYR A 453 -2.68 -15.20 7.83
C TYR A 453 -2.53 -14.83 9.29
N LEU A 454 -3.04 -15.69 10.17
CA LEU A 454 -2.92 -15.55 11.61
C LEU A 454 -2.18 -16.77 12.18
N ILE A 455 -1.16 -16.51 12.98
CA ILE A 455 -0.62 -17.47 13.92
C ILE A 455 -1.41 -17.31 15.19
N ASP A 456 -1.85 -18.42 15.79
CA ASP A 456 -2.57 -18.45 17.05
C ASP A 456 -1.90 -19.48 17.96
N LEU A 457 -1.40 -19.03 19.09
CA LEU A 457 -1.01 -19.89 20.20
C LEU A 457 -2.08 -19.80 21.26
N GLU A 458 -2.55 -20.97 21.75
CA GLU A 458 -3.53 -21.02 22.84
C GLU A 458 -3.05 -21.93 23.97
N ALA A 459 -3.27 -21.53 25.20
CA ALA A 459 -2.98 -22.38 26.36
C ALA A 459 -3.98 -23.53 26.42
N TYR A 460 -3.54 -24.77 26.08
CA TYR A 460 -4.34 -25.97 26.31
C TYR A 460 -4.45 -26.30 27.80
N SER A 461 -3.33 -26.20 28.52
CA SER A 461 -3.34 -26.35 29.98
C SER A 461 -2.17 -25.62 30.65
N GLY A 462 -2.33 -25.24 31.91
CA GLY A 462 -1.32 -24.46 32.64
C GLY A 462 -1.31 -23.00 32.23
N SER A 463 -0.43 -22.23 32.84
CA SER A 463 -0.18 -20.81 32.52
C SER A 463 1.08 -20.34 33.27
N GLY A 464 1.69 -19.25 32.79
CA GLY A 464 2.87 -18.69 33.45
C GLY A 464 3.41 -17.45 32.75
N THR A 465 4.36 -16.80 33.39
CA THR A 465 5.08 -15.65 32.81
C THR A 465 6.39 -16.06 32.13
N GLN A 466 6.71 -17.35 32.10
CA GLN A 466 7.86 -17.84 31.34
C GLN A 466 7.55 -17.69 29.86
N PRO A 467 8.46 -17.09 29.08
CA PRO A 467 8.18 -16.87 27.68
C PRO A 467 8.25 -18.16 26.87
N TYR A 468 7.38 -18.27 25.84
CA TYR A 468 7.64 -19.11 24.69
C TYR A 468 8.47 -18.32 23.67
N ASP A 469 9.20 -19.02 22.84
CA ASP A 469 9.98 -18.44 21.76
C ASP A 469 9.64 -19.17 20.45
N CYS A 470 9.06 -18.42 19.49
CA CYS A 470 8.73 -18.93 18.15
C CYS A 470 9.67 -18.37 17.09
N THR A 471 10.05 -19.19 16.14
CA THR A 471 10.77 -18.77 14.95
C THR A 471 9.86 -18.97 13.71
N VAL A 472 9.60 -17.90 12.99
CA VAL A 472 8.87 -17.90 11.72
C VAL A 472 9.86 -17.74 10.58
N THR A 473 9.91 -18.69 9.66
CA THR A 473 10.70 -18.59 8.43
C THR A 473 9.79 -18.66 7.22
N LYS A 474 10.21 -18.02 6.11
CA LYS A 474 9.50 -18.00 4.84
C LYS A 474 10.48 -18.36 3.73
N SER A 475 10.12 -19.29 2.85
CA SER A 475 10.95 -19.75 1.74
C SER A 475 10.16 -19.90 0.45
#